data_665be2adac076572855898eb33775a6c
#
_entry.id   665be2adac076572855898eb33775a6c
#
_cell.length_a   1.000
_cell.length_b   1.000
_cell.length_c   1.000
_cell.angle_alpha   90.00
_cell.angle_beta   90.00
_cell.angle_gamma   90.00
#
_symmetry.space_group_name_H-M   'P 1'
#
loop_
_entity.id
_entity.type
_entity.pdbx_description
1 polymer ?
#
loop_
_entity_poly.entity_id
_entity_poly.type
_entity_poly.pdbx_seq_one_letter_code
_entity_poly.pdbx_strand_id
1 'polypeptide(L)'
;MEYYIDEDDLSKGIKKGINLPLELDGEIVGVIGMTGGYEEVITSGKLLKKMTEILLMESRANYRQLMNKRVRNAFYEEWLINGGYKNADLEDRGMALGIDINKPRRVFIASIDELDNLKDSQQGQSQIAKFESDVDTFLRRNNYKMHFRNASRQIIMIRKMWLNLQKIWQDMCGKKISLN
;
A
#
# COMPACT_ATOMS: atom_id res chain seq x y z
N MET A 1 15.16 21.67 17.63
CA MET A 1 15.27 22.90 18.43
C MET A 1 13.98 23.67 18.21
N GLU A 2 13.25 24.00 19.31
CA GLU A 2 12.01 24.78 19.27
C GLU A 2 12.42 26.25 19.23
N TYR A 3 11.81 27.06 18.34
CA TYR A 3 12.07 28.48 18.25
C TYR A 3 10.81 29.24 18.60
N TYR A 4 10.93 30.18 19.55
CA TYR A 4 9.90 31.12 19.91
C TYR A 4 10.29 32.52 19.43
N ILE A 5 9.35 33.22 18.78
CA ILE A 5 9.48 34.60 18.32
C ILE A 5 8.60 35.45 19.24
N ASP A 6 9.21 36.28 20.04
CA ASP A 6 8.52 37.01 21.12
C ASP A 6 7.81 38.27 20.64
N GLU A 7 8.28 38.89 19.55
CA GLU A 7 7.74 40.14 19.03
C GLU A 7 7.41 40.06 17.55
N ASP A 8 6.37 40.81 17.15
CA ASP A 8 6.01 40.97 15.74
C ASP A 8 7.02 41.87 15.02
N ASP A 9 7.58 41.41 13.87
CA ASP A 9 8.32 42.29 12.95
C ASP A 9 7.53 42.38 11.63
N LEU A 10 6.65 43.35 11.58
CA LEU A 10 5.76 43.59 10.44
C LEU A 10 6.54 43.95 9.16
N SER A 11 7.78 44.49 9.29
CA SER A 11 8.62 44.85 8.14
C SER A 11 9.10 43.61 7.40
N LYS A 12 9.22 42.45 8.08
CA LYS A 12 9.62 41.14 7.54
C LYS A 12 8.48 40.14 7.45
N GLY A 13 7.25 40.55 7.79
CA GLY A 13 6.11 39.63 7.81
C GLY A 13 6.17 38.58 8.93
N ILE A 14 7.01 38.80 9.95
CA ILE A 14 7.19 37.90 11.09
C ILE A 14 6.15 38.19 12.14
N LYS A 15 5.46 37.19 12.62
CA LYS A 15 4.50 37.26 13.71
C LYS A 15 5.01 36.50 14.93
N LYS A 16 4.68 37.03 16.10
CA LYS A 16 4.89 36.36 17.38
C LYS A 16 4.31 34.97 17.39
N GLY A 17 5.08 33.97 17.85
CA GLY A 17 4.63 32.58 17.85
C GLY A 17 5.75 31.58 18.02
N ILE A 18 5.41 30.30 17.88
CA ILE A 18 6.34 29.18 17.96
C ILE A 18 6.53 28.49 16.60
N ASN A 19 7.74 27.98 16.36
CA ASN A 19 8.07 27.14 15.25
C ASN A 19 8.58 25.80 15.81
N LEU A 20 7.88 24.72 15.45
CA LEU A 20 8.13 23.37 15.93
C LEU A 20 8.59 22.50 14.75
N PRO A 21 9.85 22.05 14.72
CA PRO A 21 10.31 21.15 13.66
C PRO A 21 9.61 19.79 13.76
N LEU A 22 9.18 19.28 12.60
CA LEU A 22 8.65 17.92 12.42
C LEU A 22 9.81 16.97 12.15
N GLU A 23 9.90 15.91 12.95
CA GLU A 23 10.95 14.92 12.85
C GLU A 23 10.39 13.58 12.39
N LEU A 24 11.07 12.96 11.42
CA LEU A 24 10.75 11.64 10.92
C LEU A 24 12.03 10.84 10.77
N ASP A 25 12.13 9.71 11.47
CA ASP A 25 13.34 8.84 11.49
C ASP A 25 14.64 9.59 11.86
N GLY A 26 14.55 10.66 12.68
CA GLY A 26 15.70 11.46 13.12
C GLY A 26 16.07 12.61 12.16
N GLU A 27 15.32 12.81 11.09
CA GLU A 27 15.50 13.92 10.13
C GLU A 27 14.38 14.94 10.26
N ILE A 28 14.71 16.22 10.13
CA ILE A 28 13.72 17.31 10.08
C ILE A 28 13.12 17.35 8.68
N VAL A 29 11.82 17.03 8.57
CA VAL A 29 11.08 16.99 7.30
C VAL A 29 10.20 18.20 7.05
N GLY A 30 10.03 19.05 8.07
CA GLY A 30 9.22 20.26 7.98
C GLY A 30 9.17 21.02 9.29
N VAL A 31 8.36 22.08 9.31
CA VAL A 31 8.15 22.91 10.49
C VAL A 31 6.66 23.27 10.61
N ILE A 32 6.11 23.22 11.81
CA ILE A 32 4.79 23.78 12.13
C ILE A 32 4.99 25.10 12.83
N GLY A 33 4.43 26.17 12.25
CA GLY A 33 4.35 27.48 12.87
C GLY A 33 2.97 27.72 13.50
N MET A 34 2.93 28.28 14.70
CA MET A 34 1.70 28.76 15.34
C MET A 34 1.89 30.17 15.83
N THR A 35 0.96 31.08 15.48
CA THR A 35 0.96 32.47 15.89
C THR A 35 0.18 32.63 17.18
N GLY A 36 0.76 33.35 18.16
CA GLY A 36 0.11 33.61 19.43
C GLY A 36 1.11 33.78 20.58
N GLY A 37 0.62 34.07 21.80
CA GLY A 37 1.44 34.07 23.00
C GLY A 37 1.97 32.69 23.35
N TYR A 38 3.18 32.58 23.89
CA TYR A 38 3.84 31.31 24.18
C TYR A 38 2.95 30.35 24.97
N GLU A 39 2.40 30.82 26.10
CA GLU A 39 1.55 29.99 26.97
C GLU A 39 0.26 29.49 26.27
N GLU A 40 -0.24 30.29 25.30
CA GLU A 40 -1.46 29.94 24.56
C GLU A 40 -1.22 28.86 23.51
N VAL A 41 -0.06 28.91 22.85
CA VAL A 41 0.19 28.08 21.65
C VAL A 41 1.08 26.86 21.92
N ILE A 42 1.88 26.84 23.01
CA ILE A 42 2.88 25.80 23.23
C ILE A 42 2.25 24.40 23.38
N THR A 43 1.19 24.29 24.19
CA THR A 43 0.55 22.99 24.43
C THR A 43 -0.14 22.45 23.18
N SER A 44 -0.92 23.30 22.52
CA SER A 44 -1.59 22.95 21.26
C SER A 44 -0.61 22.69 20.13
N GLY A 45 0.48 23.46 20.06
CA GLY A 45 1.55 23.26 19.09
C GLY A 45 2.26 21.92 19.24
N LYS A 46 2.61 21.53 20.47
CA LYS A 46 3.22 20.23 20.75
C LYS A 46 2.29 19.07 20.42
N LEU A 47 0.99 19.21 20.71
CA LEU A 47 0.00 18.21 20.34
C LEU A 47 -0.11 18.10 18.82
N LEU A 48 -0.24 19.22 18.12
CA LEU A 48 -0.33 19.25 16.66
C LEU A 48 0.93 18.66 15.99
N LYS A 49 2.13 19.02 16.50
CA LYS A 49 3.39 18.43 16.06
C LYS A 49 3.31 16.91 16.15
N LYS A 50 2.94 16.37 17.33
CA LYS A 50 2.88 14.93 17.55
C LYS A 50 1.88 14.21 16.66
N MET A 51 0.69 14.80 16.48
CA MET A 51 -0.33 14.26 15.57
C MET A 51 0.17 14.23 14.12
N THR A 52 0.82 15.31 13.67
CA THR A 52 1.37 15.41 12.31
C THR A 52 2.49 14.40 12.08
N GLU A 53 3.39 14.22 13.04
CA GLU A 53 4.45 13.21 12.97
C GLU A 53 3.87 11.79 12.84
N ILE A 54 2.81 11.45 13.60
CA ILE A 54 2.13 10.14 13.50
C ILE A 54 1.50 9.96 12.11
N LEU A 55 0.81 10.96 11.57
CA LEU A 55 0.23 10.91 10.23
C LEU A 55 1.27 10.77 9.13
N LEU A 56 2.41 11.45 9.27
CA LEU A 56 3.53 11.32 8.33
C LEU A 56 4.15 9.91 8.37
N MET A 57 4.33 9.34 9.57
CA MET A 57 4.81 7.96 9.73
C MET A 57 3.86 6.94 9.07
N GLU A 58 2.56 7.09 9.30
CA GLU A 58 1.54 6.22 8.68
C GLU A 58 1.54 6.34 7.16
N SER A 59 1.55 7.57 6.64
CA SER A 59 1.62 7.83 5.20
C SER A 59 2.86 7.20 4.56
N ARG A 60 4.02 7.33 5.20
CA ARG A 60 5.27 6.73 4.72
C ARG A 60 5.22 5.20 4.74
N ALA A 61 4.65 4.60 5.79
CA ALA A 61 4.48 3.15 5.88
C ALA A 61 3.56 2.62 4.76
N ASN A 62 2.45 3.30 4.51
CA ASN A 62 1.51 2.97 3.43
C ASN A 62 2.18 3.09 2.05
N TYR A 63 2.97 4.15 1.82
CA TYR A 63 3.71 4.34 0.58
C TYR A 63 4.73 3.22 0.35
N ARG A 64 5.52 2.85 1.39
CA ARG A 64 6.47 1.72 1.30
C ARG A 64 5.76 0.40 0.96
N GLN A 65 4.61 0.12 1.56
CA GLN A 65 3.81 -1.08 1.25
C GLN A 65 3.34 -1.08 -0.21
N LEU A 66 2.86 0.07 -0.70
CA LEU A 66 2.42 0.21 -2.08
C LEU A 66 3.57 -0.02 -3.07
N MET A 67 4.74 0.56 -2.82
CA MET A 67 5.92 0.38 -3.65
C MET A 67 6.39 -1.07 -3.66
N ASN A 68 6.45 -1.73 -2.51
CA ASN A 68 6.79 -3.15 -2.42
C ASN A 68 5.80 -4.03 -3.20
N LYS A 69 4.50 -3.69 -3.18
CA LYS A 69 3.49 -4.39 -3.97
C LYS A 69 3.72 -4.19 -5.47
N ARG A 70 4.05 -2.97 -5.91
CA ARG A 70 4.35 -2.67 -7.32
C ARG A 70 5.56 -3.44 -7.83
N VAL A 71 6.66 -3.43 -7.09
CA VAL A 71 7.89 -4.17 -7.44
C VAL A 71 7.61 -5.67 -7.57
N ARG A 72 6.86 -6.25 -6.62
CA ARG A 72 6.47 -7.66 -6.70
C ARG A 72 5.58 -7.96 -7.89
N ASN A 73 4.60 -7.14 -8.18
CA ASN A 73 3.71 -7.32 -9.31
C ASN A 73 4.48 -7.27 -10.64
N ALA A 74 5.36 -6.28 -10.81
CA ALA A 74 6.21 -6.19 -12.00
C ALA A 74 7.08 -7.44 -12.18
N PHE A 75 7.66 -7.94 -11.08
CA PHE A 75 8.43 -9.18 -11.10
C PHE A 75 7.58 -10.39 -11.51
N TYR A 76 6.35 -10.52 -10.99
CA TYR A 76 5.45 -11.62 -11.37
C TYR A 76 5.01 -11.53 -12.82
N GLU A 77 4.73 -10.33 -13.34
CA GLU A 77 4.40 -10.14 -14.75
C GLU A 77 5.56 -10.56 -15.66
N GLU A 78 6.76 -10.11 -15.34
CA GLU A 78 7.95 -10.50 -16.10
C GLU A 78 8.17 -12.01 -16.07
N TRP A 79 8.13 -12.61 -14.88
CA TRP A 79 8.39 -14.04 -14.70
C TRP A 79 7.34 -14.94 -15.35
N LEU A 80 6.04 -14.60 -15.23
CA LEU A 80 4.94 -15.53 -15.56
C LEU A 80 4.23 -15.20 -16.86
N ILE A 81 4.18 -13.93 -17.27
CA ILE A 81 3.37 -13.48 -18.41
C ILE A 81 4.26 -13.16 -19.60
N ASN A 82 5.33 -12.40 -19.40
CA ASN A 82 6.19 -11.95 -20.49
C ASN A 82 7.23 -13.00 -20.91
N GLY A 83 7.08 -14.24 -20.42
CA GLY A 83 7.96 -15.35 -20.82
C GLY A 83 9.40 -15.13 -20.42
N GLY A 84 9.64 -14.50 -19.27
CA GLY A 84 10.98 -14.19 -18.75
C GLY A 84 11.89 -15.41 -18.85
N TYR A 85 12.88 -15.34 -19.73
CA TYR A 85 13.90 -16.36 -19.79
C TYR A 85 14.57 -16.45 -18.42
N LYS A 86 14.65 -17.68 -17.89
CA LYS A 86 15.42 -17.91 -16.67
C LYS A 86 16.85 -17.44 -16.92
N ASN A 87 17.23 -16.36 -16.30
CA ASN A 87 18.59 -15.83 -16.25
C ASN A 87 18.96 -15.53 -14.80
N ALA A 88 20.25 -15.36 -14.54
CA ALA A 88 20.77 -15.07 -13.20
C ALA A 88 20.14 -13.81 -12.60
N ASP A 89 19.89 -12.78 -13.41
CA ASP A 89 19.26 -11.53 -12.96
C ASP A 89 17.82 -11.76 -12.43
N LEU A 90 17.02 -12.54 -13.13
CA LEU A 90 15.66 -12.87 -12.69
C LEU A 90 15.68 -13.71 -11.40
N GLU A 91 16.62 -14.63 -11.26
CA GLU A 91 16.81 -15.44 -10.06
C GLU A 91 17.22 -14.57 -8.87
N ASP A 92 18.19 -13.68 -9.03
CA ASP A 92 18.68 -12.78 -7.98
C ASP A 92 17.58 -11.82 -7.50
N ARG A 93 16.82 -11.23 -8.43
CA ARG A 93 15.67 -10.39 -8.10
C ARG A 93 14.57 -11.18 -7.39
N GLY A 94 14.31 -12.42 -7.82
CA GLY A 94 13.40 -13.31 -7.15
C GLY A 94 13.84 -13.59 -5.70
N MET A 95 15.10 -13.92 -5.49
CA MET A 95 15.65 -14.16 -4.15
C MET A 95 15.55 -12.93 -3.25
N ALA A 96 15.88 -11.73 -3.78
CA ALA A 96 15.73 -10.47 -3.05
C ALA A 96 14.28 -10.20 -2.59
N LEU A 97 13.30 -10.68 -3.35
CA LEU A 97 11.87 -10.62 -3.01
C LEU A 97 11.39 -11.78 -2.15
N GLY A 98 12.27 -12.73 -1.80
CA GLY A 98 11.93 -13.98 -1.11
C GLY A 98 11.17 -14.98 -1.97
N ILE A 99 11.36 -14.92 -3.29
CA ILE A 99 10.70 -15.76 -4.30
C ILE A 99 11.73 -16.63 -5.00
N ASP A 100 11.76 -17.90 -4.65
CA ASP A 100 12.59 -18.87 -5.35
C ASP A 100 11.86 -19.36 -6.62
N ILE A 101 12.30 -18.91 -7.78
CA ILE A 101 11.66 -19.21 -9.06
C ILE A 101 11.95 -20.63 -9.57
N ASN A 102 12.93 -21.31 -8.99
CA ASN A 102 13.31 -22.68 -9.37
C ASN A 102 12.41 -23.74 -8.74
N LYS A 103 11.63 -23.37 -7.70
CA LYS A 103 10.67 -24.30 -7.09
C LYS A 103 9.43 -24.49 -7.94
N PRO A 104 8.98 -25.74 -8.15
CA PRO A 104 7.76 -26.01 -8.91
C PRO A 104 6.56 -25.37 -8.23
N ARG A 105 5.71 -24.70 -9.04
CA ARG A 105 4.53 -23.98 -8.58
C ARG A 105 3.34 -24.25 -9.47
N ARG A 106 2.15 -24.07 -8.93
CA ARG A 106 0.90 -24.01 -9.69
C ARG A 106 0.44 -22.57 -9.79
N VAL A 107 -0.04 -22.22 -10.97
CA VAL A 107 -0.62 -20.90 -11.23
C VAL A 107 -2.12 -21.10 -11.42
N PHE A 108 -2.90 -20.26 -10.77
CA PHE A 108 -4.35 -20.19 -10.92
C PHE A 108 -4.69 -18.79 -11.41
N ILE A 109 -5.59 -18.72 -12.37
CA ILE A 109 -6.07 -17.47 -12.93
C ILE A 109 -7.56 -17.39 -12.66
N ALA A 110 -8.00 -16.31 -12.02
CA ALA A 110 -9.41 -16.00 -11.85
C ALA A 110 -9.71 -14.70 -12.59
N SER A 111 -10.76 -14.69 -13.40
CA SER A 111 -11.31 -13.52 -14.07
C SER A 111 -12.66 -13.18 -13.49
N ILE A 112 -13.04 -11.92 -13.58
CA ILE A 112 -14.39 -11.45 -13.26
C ILE A 112 -15.13 -11.39 -14.59
N ASP A 113 -16.20 -12.18 -14.72
CA ASP A 113 -17.09 -12.10 -15.85
C ASP A 113 -17.86 -10.76 -15.79
N GLU A 114 -18.24 -10.22 -16.94
CA GLU A 114 -18.98 -8.95 -17.09
C GLU A 114 -18.29 -7.69 -16.56
N LEU A 115 -16.98 -7.74 -16.35
CA LEU A 115 -16.20 -6.58 -15.85
C LEU A 115 -16.37 -5.35 -16.77
N ASP A 116 -16.55 -5.56 -18.04
CA ASP A 116 -16.69 -4.49 -19.03
C ASP A 116 -18.01 -3.72 -18.83
N ASN A 117 -19.09 -4.39 -18.45
CA ASN A 117 -20.38 -3.77 -18.18
C ASN A 117 -20.35 -2.86 -16.92
N LEU A 118 -19.42 -3.12 -16.01
CA LEU A 118 -19.29 -2.35 -14.76
C LEU A 118 -18.32 -1.16 -14.90
N LYS A 119 -17.47 -1.12 -15.93
CA LYS A 119 -16.44 -0.08 -16.08
C LYS A 119 -17.00 1.30 -16.40
N ASP A 120 -18.14 1.36 -17.07
CA ASP A 120 -18.66 2.59 -17.67
C ASP A 120 -19.45 3.46 -16.68
N SER A 121 -19.69 2.97 -15.45
CA SER A 121 -20.39 3.73 -14.43
C SER A 121 -19.51 3.94 -13.19
N GLN A 122 -19.67 5.11 -12.56
CA GLN A 122 -18.97 5.43 -11.30
C GLN A 122 -19.34 4.45 -10.18
N GLN A 123 -20.58 3.98 -10.16
CA GLN A 123 -21.08 2.99 -9.22
C GLN A 123 -20.43 1.61 -9.46
N GLY A 124 -20.30 1.20 -10.72
CA GLY A 124 -19.62 -0.03 -11.09
C GLY A 124 -18.12 -0.03 -10.75
N GLN A 125 -17.44 1.10 -10.97
CA GLN A 125 -16.04 1.24 -10.55
C GLN A 125 -15.85 1.10 -9.04
N SER A 126 -16.78 1.65 -8.26
CA SER A 126 -16.78 1.49 -6.78
C SER A 126 -17.01 0.03 -6.37
N GLN A 127 -17.90 -0.68 -7.03
CA GLN A 127 -18.17 -2.10 -6.79
C GLN A 127 -16.95 -2.96 -7.12
N ILE A 128 -16.29 -2.69 -8.25
CA ILE A 128 -15.05 -3.37 -8.64
C ILE A 128 -13.96 -3.14 -7.58
N ALA A 129 -13.75 -1.90 -7.14
CA ALA A 129 -12.75 -1.58 -6.14
C ALA A 129 -13.02 -2.28 -4.80
N LYS A 130 -14.29 -2.33 -4.37
CA LYS A 130 -14.70 -3.07 -3.17
C LYS A 130 -14.44 -4.57 -3.30
N PHE A 131 -14.88 -5.18 -4.40
CA PHE A 131 -14.64 -6.60 -4.68
C PHE A 131 -13.14 -6.92 -4.68
N GLU A 132 -12.35 -6.09 -5.33
CA GLU A 132 -10.90 -6.23 -5.35
C GLU A 132 -10.27 -6.18 -3.96
N SER A 133 -10.75 -5.29 -3.10
CA SER A 133 -10.31 -5.19 -1.70
C SER A 133 -10.70 -6.42 -0.89
N ASP A 134 -11.92 -6.92 -1.08
CA ASP A 134 -12.41 -8.11 -0.38
C ASP A 134 -11.62 -9.36 -0.77
N VAL A 135 -11.30 -9.52 -2.05
CA VAL A 135 -10.46 -10.61 -2.55
C VAL A 135 -9.04 -10.52 -1.99
N ASP A 136 -8.41 -9.34 -2.01
CA ASP A 136 -7.07 -9.15 -1.41
C ASP A 136 -7.08 -9.52 0.08
N THR A 137 -8.13 -9.13 0.80
CA THR A 137 -8.30 -9.44 2.22
C THR A 137 -8.48 -10.93 2.45
N PHE A 138 -9.31 -11.59 1.64
CA PHE A 138 -9.50 -13.04 1.69
C PHE A 138 -8.19 -13.78 1.43
N LEU A 139 -7.45 -13.42 0.38
CA LEU A 139 -6.20 -14.05 0.02
C LEU A 139 -5.14 -13.89 1.12
N ARG A 140 -5.05 -12.73 1.74
CA ARG A 140 -4.13 -12.48 2.87
C ARG A 140 -4.49 -13.30 4.10
N ARG A 141 -5.76 -13.33 4.48
CA ARG A 141 -6.25 -14.09 5.65
C ARG A 141 -5.99 -15.59 5.51
N ASN A 142 -6.09 -16.11 4.29
CA ASN A 142 -5.84 -17.51 3.98
C ASN A 142 -4.37 -17.81 3.59
N ASN A 143 -3.46 -16.88 3.89
CA ASN A 143 -2.01 -17.00 3.66
C ASN A 143 -1.60 -17.22 2.18
N TYR A 144 -2.40 -16.72 1.24
CA TYR A 144 -2.08 -16.68 -0.19
C TYR A 144 -1.16 -15.49 -0.48
N LYS A 145 0.10 -15.58 -0.04
CA LYS A 145 1.06 -14.47 -0.11
C LYS A 145 1.53 -14.12 -1.52
N MET A 146 1.45 -15.07 -2.45
CA MET A 146 1.91 -14.90 -3.82
C MET A 146 0.70 -14.76 -4.75
N HIS A 147 0.19 -13.56 -4.86
CA HIS A 147 -0.87 -13.20 -5.79
C HIS A 147 -0.64 -11.79 -6.32
N PHE A 148 -1.10 -11.55 -7.53
CA PHE A 148 -1.09 -10.23 -8.16
C PHE A 148 -2.21 -10.09 -9.18
N ARG A 149 -2.45 -8.89 -9.66
CA ARG A 149 -3.38 -8.61 -10.76
C ARG A 149 -2.61 -8.15 -11.98
N ASN A 150 -2.96 -8.71 -13.13
CA ASN A 150 -2.42 -8.27 -14.42
C ASN A 150 -3.19 -7.05 -14.97
N ALA A 151 -2.74 -6.54 -16.11
CA ALA A 151 -3.38 -5.42 -16.81
C ALA A 151 -4.85 -5.70 -17.19
N SER A 152 -5.21 -6.96 -17.44
CA SER A 152 -6.59 -7.40 -17.73
C SER A 152 -7.42 -7.60 -16.45
N ARG A 153 -6.97 -7.14 -15.29
CA ARG A 153 -7.60 -7.29 -13.98
C ARG A 153 -7.86 -8.74 -13.53
N GLN A 154 -7.23 -9.70 -14.17
CA GLN A 154 -7.25 -11.09 -13.72
C GLN A 154 -6.43 -11.24 -12.44
N ILE A 155 -6.92 -12.03 -11.51
CA ILE A 155 -6.21 -12.37 -10.30
C ILE A 155 -5.38 -13.62 -10.57
N ILE A 156 -4.07 -13.49 -10.44
CA ILE A 156 -3.14 -14.58 -10.63
C ILE A 156 -2.61 -15.00 -9.27
N MET A 157 -2.85 -16.24 -8.91
CA MET A 157 -2.41 -16.82 -7.65
C MET A 157 -1.33 -17.88 -7.91
N ILE A 158 -0.25 -17.80 -7.16
CA ILE A 158 0.89 -18.72 -7.29
C ILE A 158 1.01 -19.53 -6.02
N ARG A 159 1.04 -20.85 -6.13
CA ARG A 159 1.09 -21.74 -4.97
C ARG A 159 2.17 -22.82 -5.09
N LYS A 160 2.72 -23.26 -3.95
CA LYS A 160 3.58 -24.44 -3.89
C LYS A 160 2.78 -25.71 -4.27
N MET A 161 3.42 -26.66 -4.94
CA MET A 161 2.77 -27.84 -5.53
C MET A 161 2.14 -28.83 -4.54
N TRP A 162 2.40 -28.72 -3.24
CA TRP A 162 2.06 -29.74 -2.23
C TRP A 162 0.72 -29.56 -1.51
N LEU A 163 -0.20 -28.71 -1.97
CA LEU A 163 -1.47 -28.47 -1.27
C LEU A 163 -2.70 -28.86 -2.09
N ASN A 164 -3.61 -29.60 -1.46
CA ASN A 164 -4.78 -30.24 -2.02
C ASN A 164 -5.76 -29.23 -2.68
N LEU A 165 -6.01 -29.37 -3.98
CA LEU A 165 -6.84 -28.49 -4.82
C LEU A 165 -8.32 -28.48 -4.40
N GLN A 166 -8.85 -29.58 -3.86
CA GLN A 166 -10.25 -29.72 -3.45
C GLN A 166 -10.63 -28.71 -2.37
N LYS A 167 -9.73 -28.46 -1.41
CA LYS A 167 -10.00 -27.52 -0.33
C LYS A 167 -10.10 -26.07 -0.80
N ILE A 168 -9.32 -25.70 -1.82
CA ILE A 168 -9.32 -24.33 -2.37
C ILE A 168 -10.63 -24.03 -3.08
N TRP A 169 -11.11 -24.99 -3.90
CA TRP A 169 -12.37 -24.87 -4.61
C TRP A 169 -13.56 -24.82 -3.64
N GLN A 170 -13.55 -25.62 -2.59
CA GLN A 170 -14.59 -25.61 -1.56
C GLN A 170 -14.61 -24.30 -0.78
N ASP A 171 -13.45 -23.75 -0.42
CA ASP A 171 -13.35 -22.47 0.31
C ASP A 171 -13.75 -21.25 -0.56
N MET A 172 -13.49 -21.30 -1.89
CA MET A 172 -13.89 -20.25 -2.84
C MET A 172 -15.36 -20.38 -3.29
N CYS A 173 -15.82 -21.57 -3.60
CA CYS A 173 -17.19 -21.80 -4.08
C CYS A 173 -18.21 -21.95 -2.96
N GLY A 174 -17.79 -22.28 -1.74
CA GLY A 174 -18.67 -22.45 -0.58
C GLY A 174 -19.23 -21.12 -0.02
N LYS A 175 -18.63 -20.00 -0.37
CA LYS A 175 -19.21 -18.66 -0.18
C LYS A 175 -19.83 -18.22 -1.51
N LYS A 176 -21.10 -18.52 -1.70
CA LYS A 176 -21.93 -17.83 -2.70
C LYS A 176 -21.71 -16.32 -2.49
N ILE A 177 -20.96 -15.68 -3.36
CA ILE A 177 -20.95 -14.24 -3.48
C ILE A 177 -22.29 -13.93 -4.14
N SER A 178 -23.29 -13.67 -3.33
CA SER A 178 -24.58 -13.19 -3.79
C SER A 178 -24.36 -11.75 -4.27
N LEU A 179 -24.25 -11.60 -5.56
CA LEU A 179 -24.39 -10.32 -6.23
C LEU A 179 -25.91 -10.03 -6.26
N ASN A 180 -26.39 -9.25 -5.29
CA ASN A 180 -27.66 -8.53 -5.37
C ASN A 180 -27.40 -7.13 -5.86
#